data_be2c9f99d04d607460d69ae8dee700ba
#
_entry.id   be2c9f99d04d607460d69ae8dee700ba
#
_cell.length_a   1.000
_cell.length_b   1.000
_cell.length_c   1.000
_cell.angle_alpha   90.00
_cell.angle_beta   90.00
_cell.angle_gamma   90.00
#
_symmetry.space_group_name_H-M   'P 1'
#
loop_
_entity.id
_entity.type
_entity.pdbx_description
1 polymer ?
#
loop_
_entity_poly.entity_id
_entity_poly.type
_entity_poly.pdbx_seq_one_letter_code
_entity_poly.pdbx_strand_id
1 'polypeptide(L)'
;MGFHHVALAAADMEATHIFYTEAMGFELVKAVVAPTPDGGWAKHLFYDTGGSKGLIAFWELHDDALPPVRGGISTAVGFPEWVNHLAFDPIDAEHYEMCKKRWLDLGADVVEIDHGFCTSIYAVDPDGTLVEWCLDTRTLDEQDRAHAASALFDPAPALEDPPVPDFHLADPSVTPPWKR
;
A
#
# COMPACT_ATOMS: atom_id res chain seq x y z
N MET A 1 -8.14 1.52 -19.36
CA MET A 1 -7.59 0.21 -18.94
C MET A 1 -7.01 0.39 -17.56
N GLY A 2 -7.10 -0.59 -16.68
CA GLY A 2 -6.55 -0.55 -15.32
C GLY A 2 -5.99 -1.93 -14.93
N PHE A 3 -5.40 -2.03 -13.76
CA PHE A 3 -4.99 -3.30 -13.20
C PHE A 3 -6.21 -4.18 -12.90
N HIS A 4 -6.11 -5.50 -13.13
CA HIS A 4 -7.10 -6.45 -12.63
C HIS A 4 -6.86 -6.69 -11.14
N HIS A 5 -5.64 -7.09 -10.76
CA HIS A 5 -5.20 -7.21 -9.39
C HIS A 5 -3.67 -7.11 -9.28
N VAL A 6 -3.20 -6.75 -8.10
CA VAL A 6 -1.82 -6.92 -7.65
C VAL A 6 -1.82 -8.04 -6.63
N ALA A 7 -0.89 -8.99 -6.71
CA ALA A 7 -0.79 -10.12 -5.79
C ALA A 7 0.54 -10.10 -5.05
N LEU A 8 0.49 -10.26 -3.74
CA LEU A 8 1.63 -10.30 -2.82
C LEU A 8 1.55 -11.57 -1.96
N ALA A 9 2.67 -11.98 -1.38
CA ALA A 9 2.67 -13.00 -0.35
C ALA A 9 2.59 -12.34 1.02
N ALA A 10 1.80 -12.92 1.94
CA ALA A 10 1.67 -12.48 3.33
C ALA A 10 2.45 -13.43 4.26
N ALA A 11 3.20 -12.87 5.21
CA ALA A 11 3.87 -13.65 6.25
C ALA A 11 2.88 -14.10 7.33
N ASP A 12 1.94 -13.20 7.69
CA ASP A 12 0.85 -13.47 8.61
C ASP A 12 -0.47 -13.04 7.96
N MET A 13 -1.23 -14.04 7.46
CA MET A 13 -2.47 -13.77 6.74
C MET A 13 -3.58 -13.22 7.64
N GLU A 14 -3.60 -13.57 8.92
CA GLU A 14 -4.59 -13.03 9.86
C GLU A 14 -4.34 -11.53 10.10
N ALA A 15 -3.11 -11.15 10.40
CA ALA A 15 -2.72 -9.75 10.55
C ALA A 15 -2.96 -8.94 9.25
N THR A 16 -2.60 -9.51 8.09
CA THR A 16 -2.85 -8.92 6.78
C THR A 16 -4.35 -8.72 6.53
N HIS A 17 -5.18 -9.74 6.82
CA HIS A 17 -6.63 -9.62 6.69
C HIS A 17 -7.19 -8.50 7.56
N ILE A 18 -6.81 -8.43 8.83
CA ILE A 18 -7.26 -7.37 9.77
C ILE A 18 -6.85 -6.00 9.22
N PHE A 19 -5.60 -5.83 8.79
CA PHE A 19 -5.13 -4.55 8.24
C PHE A 19 -5.93 -4.13 7.01
N TYR A 20 -6.06 -5.00 6.02
CA TYR A 20 -6.71 -4.63 4.76
C TYR A 20 -8.23 -4.49 4.89
N THR A 21 -8.88 -5.14 5.87
CA THR A 21 -10.32 -4.95 6.10
C THR A 21 -10.63 -3.82 7.09
N GLU A 22 -9.92 -3.72 8.21
CA GLU A 22 -10.23 -2.72 9.23
C GLU A 22 -9.55 -1.38 8.97
N ALA A 23 -8.24 -1.37 8.62
CA ALA A 23 -7.51 -0.14 8.40
C ALA A 23 -7.71 0.43 6.99
N MET A 24 -7.67 -0.41 5.94
CA MET A 24 -7.91 0.03 4.58
C MET A 24 -9.40 0.10 4.23
N GLY A 25 -10.26 -0.69 4.88
CA GLY A 25 -11.69 -0.74 4.61
C GLY A 25 -12.06 -1.55 3.37
N PHE A 26 -11.18 -2.45 2.94
CA PHE A 26 -11.41 -3.31 1.78
C PHE A 26 -12.29 -4.50 2.12
N GLU A 27 -12.96 -5.07 1.13
CA GLU A 27 -13.84 -6.23 1.30
C GLU A 27 -13.19 -7.50 0.75
N LEU A 28 -13.10 -8.57 1.54
CA LEU A 28 -12.70 -9.89 1.06
C LEU A 28 -13.80 -10.46 0.15
N VAL A 29 -13.54 -10.54 -1.15
CA VAL A 29 -14.54 -10.92 -2.16
C VAL A 29 -14.35 -12.31 -2.73
N LYS A 30 -13.13 -12.90 -2.63
CA LYS A 30 -12.85 -14.21 -3.20
C LYS A 30 -11.68 -14.88 -2.48
N ALA A 31 -11.80 -16.20 -2.29
CA ALA A 31 -10.71 -17.07 -1.93
C ALA A 31 -10.61 -18.23 -2.92
N VAL A 32 -9.36 -18.60 -3.25
CA VAL A 32 -9.02 -19.79 -4.00
C VAL A 32 -8.05 -20.61 -3.15
N VAL A 33 -8.31 -21.89 -2.98
CA VAL A 33 -7.40 -22.82 -2.29
C VAL A 33 -6.95 -23.86 -3.31
N ALA A 34 -5.65 -24.01 -3.47
CA ALA A 34 -5.07 -24.89 -4.48
C ALA A 34 -3.79 -25.59 -3.98
N PRO A 35 -3.45 -26.76 -4.50
CA PRO A 35 -2.16 -27.37 -4.27
C PRO A 35 -1.05 -26.52 -4.94
N THR A 36 0.15 -26.56 -4.34
CA THR A 36 1.37 -26.04 -4.98
C THR A 36 2.06 -27.15 -5.77
N PRO A 37 2.95 -26.81 -6.72
CA PRO A 37 3.64 -27.81 -7.55
C PRO A 37 4.47 -28.82 -6.75
N ASP A 38 5.02 -28.43 -5.60
CA ASP A 38 5.95 -29.23 -4.80
C ASP A 38 5.27 -29.98 -3.64
N GLY A 39 3.94 -30.06 -3.65
CA GLY A 39 3.15 -30.92 -2.73
C GLY A 39 2.61 -30.20 -1.50
N GLY A 40 2.79 -28.89 -1.41
CA GLY A 40 2.11 -28.04 -0.42
C GLY A 40 0.72 -27.58 -0.91
N TRP A 41 0.22 -26.52 -0.29
CA TRP A 41 -1.02 -25.86 -0.70
C TRP A 41 -0.94 -24.36 -0.38
N ALA A 42 -1.83 -23.58 -0.99
CA ALA A 42 -1.87 -22.13 -0.77
C ALA A 42 -3.31 -21.61 -0.82
N LYS A 43 -3.56 -20.52 -0.11
CA LYS A 43 -4.76 -19.70 -0.28
C LYS A 43 -4.39 -18.44 -1.06
N HIS A 44 -5.24 -18.07 -2.02
CA HIS A 44 -5.18 -16.80 -2.73
C HIS A 44 -6.46 -16.03 -2.43
N LEU A 45 -6.31 -14.97 -1.64
CA LEU A 45 -7.42 -14.16 -1.13
C LEU A 45 -7.45 -12.82 -1.85
N PHE A 46 -8.61 -12.42 -2.36
CA PHE A 46 -8.80 -11.21 -3.16
C PHE A 46 -9.69 -10.23 -2.40
N TYR A 47 -9.23 -8.99 -2.32
CA TYR A 47 -9.91 -7.89 -1.65
C TYR A 47 -10.29 -6.83 -2.68
N ASP A 48 -11.55 -6.40 -2.65
CA ASP A 48 -12.03 -5.24 -3.41
C ASP A 48 -11.58 -3.97 -2.70
N THR A 49 -10.92 -3.08 -3.45
CA THR A 49 -10.41 -1.81 -2.93
C THR A 49 -11.46 -0.69 -2.90
N GLY A 50 -12.70 -0.99 -3.31
CA GLY A 50 -13.80 -0.03 -3.35
C GLY A 50 -13.88 0.81 -4.63
N GLY A 51 -12.94 0.64 -5.55
CA GLY A 51 -12.96 1.29 -6.86
C GLY A 51 -13.81 0.54 -7.89
N SER A 52 -13.93 1.11 -9.09
CA SER A 52 -14.66 0.45 -10.18
C SER A 52 -13.94 -0.77 -10.75
N LYS A 53 -12.63 -0.90 -10.51
CA LYS A 53 -11.75 -2.00 -10.91
C LYS A 53 -10.46 -1.93 -10.11
N GLY A 54 -9.89 -3.10 -9.89
CA GLY A 54 -8.65 -3.29 -9.19
C GLY A 54 -8.88 -3.99 -7.86
N LEU A 55 -8.21 -5.13 -7.70
CA LEU A 55 -8.20 -5.89 -6.47
C LEU A 55 -6.78 -5.89 -5.94
N ILE A 56 -6.63 -5.99 -4.64
CA ILE A 56 -5.38 -6.48 -4.05
C ILE A 56 -5.59 -7.93 -3.63
N ALA A 57 -4.58 -8.76 -3.83
CA ALA A 57 -4.67 -10.17 -3.49
C ALA A 57 -3.46 -10.61 -2.67
N PHE A 58 -3.68 -11.55 -1.76
CA PHE A 58 -2.61 -12.09 -0.92
C PHE A 58 -2.55 -13.60 -1.01
N TRP A 59 -1.33 -14.11 -1.05
CA TRP A 59 -1.02 -15.52 -0.94
C TRP A 59 -0.62 -15.88 0.49
N GLU A 60 -1.35 -16.84 1.07
CA GLU A 60 -0.93 -17.56 2.26
C GLU A 60 -0.35 -18.91 1.79
N LEU A 61 0.94 -19.10 2.02
CA LEU A 61 1.70 -20.23 1.47
C LEU A 61 1.95 -21.30 2.53
N HIS A 62 1.60 -22.54 2.24
CA HIS A 62 1.84 -23.72 3.06
C HIS A 62 2.64 -24.75 2.25
N ASP A 63 3.88 -24.44 1.97
CA ASP A 63 4.78 -25.24 1.16
C ASP A 63 6.22 -25.08 1.67
N ASP A 64 6.77 -26.14 2.26
CA ASP A 64 8.11 -26.13 2.82
C ASP A 64 9.23 -25.97 1.77
N ALA A 65 8.93 -26.14 0.48
CA ALA A 65 9.86 -25.91 -0.60
C ALA A 65 10.01 -24.40 -0.94
N LEU A 66 9.07 -23.57 -0.48
CA LEU A 66 9.11 -22.12 -0.72
C LEU A 66 9.84 -21.39 0.42
N PRO A 67 10.57 -20.31 0.10
CA PRO A 67 11.17 -19.49 1.14
C PRO A 67 10.08 -18.78 1.97
N PRO A 68 10.34 -18.51 3.27
CA PRO A 68 9.42 -17.72 4.07
C PRO A 68 9.33 -16.28 3.54
N VAL A 69 8.16 -15.68 3.64
CA VAL A 69 7.96 -14.25 3.35
C VAL A 69 8.77 -13.44 4.37
N ARG A 70 9.53 -12.45 3.90
CA ARG A 70 10.40 -11.62 4.74
C ARG A 70 10.30 -10.16 4.36
N GLY A 71 9.66 -9.38 5.22
CA GLY A 71 9.54 -7.94 5.05
C GLY A 71 8.63 -7.51 3.89
N GLY A 72 8.41 -6.21 3.81
CA GLY A 72 7.62 -5.59 2.76
C GLY A 72 8.27 -5.65 1.38
N ILE A 73 7.50 -5.32 0.36
CA ILE A 73 7.92 -5.42 -1.07
C ILE A 73 9.18 -4.62 -1.42
N SER A 74 9.54 -3.61 -0.62
CA SER A 74 10.77 -2.83 -0.79
C SER A 74 11.93 -3.42 0.01
N THR A 75 11.72 -3.63 1.30
CA THR A 75 12.77 -4.07 2.23
C THR A 75 13.22 -5.51 1.97
N ALA A 76 12.33 -6.38 1.50
CA ALA A 76 12.66 -7.76 1.12
C ALA A 76 13.69 -7.86 -0.02
N VAL A 77 13.77 -6.85 -0.87
CA VAL A 77 14.75 -6.77 -1.97
C VAL A 77 15.91 -5.80 -1.68
N GLY A 78 16.00 -5.31 -0.43
CA GLY A 78 17.11 -4.49 0.05
C GLY A 78 17.00 -2.99 -0.19
N PHE A 79 15.84 -2.50 -0.61
CA PHE A 79 15.59 -1.05 -0.76
C PHE A 79 15.01 -0.43 0.52
N PRO A 80 15.15 0.90 0.70
CA PRO A 80 14.40 1.64 1.69
C PRO A 80 12.89 1.43 1.52
N GLU A 81 12.13 1.50 2.61
CA GLU A 81 10.69 1.23 2.66
C GLU A 81 9.87 2.03 1.63
N TRP A 82 10.24 3.28 1.40
CA TRP A 82 9.52 4.21 0.53
C TRP A 82 9.69 3.93 -0.98
N VAL A 83 10.65 3.07 -1.41
CA VAL A 83 10.94 2.85 -2.85
C VAL A 83 9.83 2.06 -3.53
N ASN A 84 9.49 0.89 -3.00
CA ASN A 84 8.39 0.08 -3.51
C ASN A 84 7.23 0.16 -2.52
N HIS A 85 6.11 0.72 -2.94
CA HIS A 85 4.93 0.90 -2.11
C HIS A 85 3.64 0.69 -2.90
N LEU A 86 2.52 0.64 -2.22
CA LEU A 86 1.19 0.49 -2.82
C LEU A 86 0.42 1.78 -2.58
N ALA A 87 0.07 2.49 -3.65
CA ALA A 87 -0.77 3.67 -3.60
C ALA A 87 -2.19 3.35 -4.06
N PHE A 88 -3.16 3.79 -3.28
CA PHE A 88 -4.60 3.64 -3.53
C PHE A 88 -5.24 5.02 -3.68
N ASP A 89 -6.19 5.11 -4.61
CA ASP A 89 -6.94 6.33 -4.90
C ASP A 89 -8.15 6.42 -3.93
N PRO A 90 -8.25 7.44 -3.07
CA PRO A 90 -9.45 7.66 -2.28
C PRO A 90 -10.59 8.14 -3.17
N ILE A 91 -11.84 7.91 -2.75
CA ILE A 91 -13.03 8.30 -3.52
C ILE A 91 -13.06 9.82 -3.74
N ASP A 92 -12.74 10.57 -2.69
CA ASP A 92 -12.69 12.03 -2.65
C ASP A 92 -11.90 12.52 -1.41
N ALA A 93 -11.85 13.83 -1.20
CA ALA A 93 -11.16 14.45 -0.08
C ALA A 93 -11.78 14.06 1.29
N GLU A 94 -13.09 13.85 1.37
CA GLU A 94 -13.74 13.42 2.61
C GLU A 94 -13.33 11.97 2.95
N HIS A 95 -13.29 11.10 1.94
CA HIS A 95 -12.81 9.73 2.12
C HIS A 95 -11.32 9.70 2.51
N TYR A 96 -10.48 10.54 1.92
CA TYR A 96 -9.07 10.69 2.31
C TYR A 96 -8.92 11.02 3.80
N GLU A 97 -9.64 12.04 4.29
CA GLU A 97 -9.62 12.41 5.72
C GLU A 97 -10.17 11.31 6.63
N MET A 98 -11.21 10.59 6.19
CA MET A 98 -11.72 9.42 6.91
C MET A 98 -10.68 8.31 7.01
N CYS A 99 -9.89 8.05 5.96
CA CYS A 99 -8.82 7.05 5.96
C CYS A 99 -7.71 7.44 6.94
N LYS A 100 -7.27 8.72 6.93
CA LYS A 100 -6.30 9.25 7.88
C LYS A 100 -6.77 9.07 9.32
N LYS A 101 -7.99 9.52 9.60
CA LYS A 101 -8.59 9.36 10.93
C LYS A 101 -8.69 7.89 11.36
N ARG A 102 -9.11 7.00 10.46
CA ARG A 102 -9.23 5.57 10.73
C ARG A 102 -7.88 4.94 11.14
N TRP A 103 -6.80 5.26 10.46
CA TRP A 103 -5.48 4.78 10.82
C TRP A 103 -5.05 5.26 12.20
N LEU A 104 -5.22 6.55 12.51
CA LEU A 104 -4.94 7.12 13.83
C LEU A 104 -5.78 6.50 14.93
N ASP A 105 -7.09 6.33 14.71
CA ASP A 105 -8.01 5.71 15.68
C ASP A 105 -7.64 4.23 15.97
N LEU A 106 -7.05 3.54 15.00
CA LEU A 106 -6.58 2.16 15.13
C LEU A 106 -5.15 2.06 15.68
N GLY A 107 -4.51 3.17 16.03
CA GLY A 107 -3.19 3.21 16.64
C GLY A 107 -2.02 3.18 15.65
N ALA A 108 -2.25 3.45 14.37
CA ALA A 108 -1.19 3.64 13.39
C ALA A 108 -0.82 5.12 13.25
N ASP A 109 0.46 5.44 13.39
CA ASP A 109 0.98 6.76 13.03
C ASP A 109 0.86 6.97 11.52
N VAL A 110 0.65 8.22 11.12
CA VAL A 110 0.48 8.62 9.72
C VAL A 110 1.51 9.69 9.35
N VAL A 111 2.15 9.50 8.21
CA VAL A 111 2.97 10.56 7.58
C VAL A 111 2.16 11.13 6.44
N GLU A 112 2.00 12.45 6.40
CA GLU A 112 1.32 13.17 5.32
C GLU A 112 2.30 14.01 4.53
N ILE A 113 2.23 13.95 3.20
CA ILE A 113 3.13 14.65 2.29
C ILE A 113 2.34 15.30 1.17
N ASP A 114 2.52 16.61 0.99
CA ASP A 114 2.05 17.33 -0.20
C ASP A 114 3.14 17.28 -1.28
N HIS A 115 2.84 16.61 -2.39
CA HIS A 115 3.72 16.50 -3.55
C HIS A 115 3.43 17.57 -4.62
N GLY A 116 2.53 18.54 -4.34
CA GLY A 116 2.16 19.60 -5.25
C GLY A 116 1.14 19.20 -6.32
N PHE A 117 1.15 17.97 -6.79
CA PHE A 117 0.14 17.43 -7.70
C PHE A 117 -0.84 16.45 -7.04
N CYS A 118 -0.44 15.88 -5.92
CA CYS A 118 -1.26 15.06 -5.06
C CYS A 118 -0.86 15.28 -3.59
N THR A 119 -1.75 14.92 -2.67
CA THR A 119 -1.45 14.82 -1.25
C THR A 119 -1.60 13.38 -0.83
N SER A 120 -0.63 12.86 -0.08
CA SER A 120 -0.56 11.46 0.28
C SER A 120 -0.45 11.27 1.78
N ILE A 121 -1.11 10.23 2.30
CA ILE A 121 -0.88 9.70 3.66
C ILE A 121 -0.31 8.29 3.57
N TYR A 122 0.59 7.98 4.49
CA TYR A 122 1.37 6.75 4.52
C TYR A 122 1.23 6.03 5.84
N ALA A 123 1.10 4.71 5.79
CA ALA A 123 1.21 3.80 6.91
C ALA A 123 1.92 2.51 6.47
N VAL A 124 2.27 1.65 7.42
CA VAL A 124 2.99 0.39 7.16
C VAL A 124 2.09 -0.79 7.47
N ASP A 125 1.95 -1.72 6.52
CA ASP A 125 1.19 -2.93 6.70
C ASP A 125 1.91 -3.95 7.62
N PRO A 126 1.26 -5.06 8.03
CA PRO A 126 1.86 -6.07 8.91
C PRO A 126 3.15 -6.69 8.39
N ASP A 127 3.33 -6.78 7.08
CA ASP A 127 4.51 -7.35 6.44
C ASP A 127 5.64 -6.32 6.25
N GLY A 128 5.40 -5.03 6.59
CA GLY A 128 6.35 -3.94 6.39
C GLY A 128 6.32 -3.33 5.00
N THR A 129 5.23 -3.50 4.26
CA THR A 129 4.98 -2.78 3.01
C THR A 129 4.41 -1.40 3.31
N LEU A 130 5.00 -0.35 2.75
CA LEU A 130 4.43 0.98 2.80
C LEU A 130 3.16 1.01 1.95
N VAL A 131 2.06 1.46 2.55
CA VAL A 131 0.78 1.70 1.87
C VAL A 131 0.43 3.18 1.93
N GLU A 132 -0.22 3.65 0.89
CA GLU A 132 -0.50 5.04 0.64
C GLU A 132 -1.96 5.23 0.23
N TRP A 133 -2.60 6.26 0.75
CA TRP A 133 -3.75 6.89 0.11
C TRP A 133 -3.28 8.17 -0.57
N CYS A 134 -3.43 8.25 -1.89
CA CYS A 134 -2.93 9.34 -2.73
C CYS A 134 -4.11 10.07 -3.39
N LEU A 135 -4.37 11.31 -2.94
CA LEU A 135 -5.43 12.17 -3.45
C LEU A 135 -4.86 13.16 -4.47
N ASP A 136 -5.28 13.07 -5.72
CA ASP A 136 -4.92 14.07 -6.73
C ASP A 136 -5.44 15.46 -6.33
N THR A 137 -4.55 16.45 -6.26
CA THR A 137 -4.89 17.86 -5.97
C THR A 137 -5.02 18.69 -7.24
N ARG A 138 -4.46 18.21 -8.36
CA ARG A 138 -4.62 18.77 -9.70
C ARG A 138 -4.47 17.72 -10.79
N THR A 139 -4.98 18.02 -11.94
CA THR A 139 -4.75 17.20 -13.15
C THR A 139 -3.35 17.43 -13.70
N LEU A 140 -2.69 16.35 -14.11
CA LEU A 140 -1.40 16.41 -14.81
C LEU A 140 -1.61 16.98 -16.23
N ASP A 141 -0.84 18.01 -16.57
CA ASP A 141 -0.97 18.75 -17.82
C ASP A 141 0.13 18.44 -18.86
N GLU A 142 0.24 19.26 -19.90
CA GLU A 142 1.28 19.09 -20.95
C GLU A 142 2.68 19.46 -20.45
N GLN A 143 2.78 20.36 -19.46
CA GLN A 143 4.08 20.74 -18.89
C GLN A 143 4.63 19.59 -18.04
N ASP A 144 3.77 18.90 -17.26
CA ASP A 144 4.15 17.70 -16.51
C ASP A 144 4.68 16.61 -17.45
N ARG A 145 3.97 16.37 -18.56
CA ARG A 145 4.39 15.36 -19.56
C ARG A 145 5.69 15.73 -20.24
N ALA A 146 5.88 17.01 -20.59
CA ALA A 146 7.12 17.50 -21.21
C ALA A 146 8.31 17.39 -20.24
N HIS A 147 8.10 17.74 -18.97
CA HIS A 147 9.09 17.60 -17.91
C HIS A 147 9.48 16.12 -17.73
N ALA A 148 8.50 15.24 -17.56
CA ALA A 148 8.74 13.80 -17.42
C ALA A 148 9.53 13.21 -18.61
N ALA A 149 9.18 13.59 -19.83
CA ALA A 149 9.88 13.13 -21.03
C ALA A 149 11.34 13.65 -21.08
N SER A 150 11.60 14.87 -20.60
CA SER A 150 12.93 15.43 -20.53
C SER A 150 13.77 14.77 -19.44
N ALA A 151 13.21 14.62 -18.24
CA ALA A 151 13.91 14.05 -17.09
C ALA A 151 14.27 12.58 -17.27
N LEU A 152 13.44 11.82 -18.01
CA LEU A 152 13.60 10.36 -18.17
C LEU A 152 14.98 9.95 -18.67
N PHE A 153 15.59 10.72 -19.57
CA PHE A 153 16.87 10.42 -20.20
C PHE A 153 18.00 11.38 -19.80
N ASP A 154 17.72 12.32 -18.90
CA ASP A 154 18.74 13.25 -18.41
C ASP A 154 19.60 12.54 -17.34
N PRO A 155 20.92 12.38 -17.56
CA PRO A 155 21.80 11.73 -16.58
C PRO A 155 22.09 12.61 -15.35
N ALA A 156 21.72 13.90 -15.37
CA ALA A 156 21.94 14.85 -14.29
C ALA A 156 20.78 15.86 -14.18
N PRO A 157 19.55 15.38 -13.93
CA PRO A 157 18.39 16.27 -13.88
C PRO A 157 18.51 17.26 -12.73
N ALA A 158 17.88 18.43 -12.88
CA ALA A 158 17.75 19.38 -11.78
C ALA A 158 16.94 18.73 -10.65
N LEU A 159 17.42 18.90 -9.42
CA LEU A 159 16.71 18.43 -8.24
C LEU A 159 15.58 19.40 -7.88
N GLU A 160 14.44 18.85 -7.53
CA GLU A 160 13.35 19.62 -6.91
C GLU A 160 13.57 19.71 -5.40
N ASP A 161 12.98 20.72 -4.77
CA ASP A 161 13.00 20.82 -3.32
C ASP A 161 12.20 19.65 -2.72
N PRO A 162 12.76 18.91 -1.73
CA PRO A 162 12.04 17.80 -1.13
C PRO A 162 10.79 18.30 -0.39
N PRO A 163 9.66 17.61 -0.50
CA PRO A 163 8.47 17.95 0.26
C PRO A 163 8.73 17.79 1.76
N VAL A 164 8.05 18.59 2.57
CA VAL A 164 8.15 18.55 4.03
C VAL A 164 7.05 17.62 4.56
N PRO A 165 7.40 16.51 5.23
CA PRO A 165 6.39 15.62 5.79
C PRO A 165 5.74 16.23 7.04
N ASP A 166 4.43 16.01 7.21
CA ASP A 166 3.69 16.23 8.43
C ASP A 166 3.44 14.91 9.15
N PHE A 167 3.68 14.87 10.46
CA PHE A 167 3.59 13.65 11.26
C PHE A 167 2.38 13.72 12.18
N HIS A 168 1.43 12.82 11.98
CA HIS A 168 0.26 12.64 12.83
C HIS A 168 0.47 11.39 13.69
N LEU A 169 0.55 11.59 15.00
CA LEU A 169 0.79 10.49 15.95
C LEU A 169 -0.54 9.96 16.49
N ALA A 170 -0.69 8.65 16.47
CA ALA A 170 -1.80 7.96 17.08
C ALA A 170 -1.69 8.02 18.63
N ASP A 171 -2.78 7.71 19.31
CA ASP A 171 -2.77 7.55 20.76
C ASP A 171 -1.87 6.35 21.13
N PRO A 172 -0.77 6.56 21.89
CA PRO A 172 0.18 5.49 22.23
C PRO A 172 -0.42 4.40 23.14
N SER A 173 -1.61 4.63 23.71
CA SER A 173 -2.34 3.60 24.46
C SER A 173 -3.12 2.63 23.57
N VAL A 174 -3.28 2.93 22.28
CA VAL A 174 -3.96 2.09 21.31
C VAL A 174 -2.92 1.20 20.61
N THR A 175 -3.10 -0.10 20.72
CA THR A 175 -2.28 -1.07 19.95
C THR A 175 -3.02 -1.45 18.69
N PRO A 176 -2.42 -1.28 17.51
CA PRO A 176 -3.06 -1.69 16.26
C PRO A 176 -3.51 -3.16 16.29
N PRO A 177 -4.74 -3.47 15.87
CA PRO A 177 -5.29 -4.82 15.97
C PRO A 177 -4.50 -5.89 15.21
N TRP A 178 -3.77 -5.50 14.16
CA TRP A 178 -2.89 -6.38 13.38
C TRP A 178 -1.49 -6.58 14.01
N LYS A 179 -1.18 -5.95 15.13
CA LYS A 179 0.08 -6.13 15.89
C LYS A 179 -0.09 -6.95 17.17
N ARG A 180 -1.23 -7.64 17.29
CA ARG A 180 -1.57 -8.44 18.49
C ARG A 180 -1.12 -9.88 18.38
#